data_51737b66dbf52cecdd18eaabfcc8493a
#
_entry.id   51737b66dbf52cecdd18eaabfcc8493a
#
_cell.length_a   1.000
_cell.length_b   1.000
_cell.length_c   1.000
_cell.angle_alpha   90.00
_cell.angle_beta   90.00
_cell.angle_gamma   90.00
#
_symmetry.space_group_name_H-M   'P 1'
#
loop_
_entity.id
_entity.type
_entity.pdbx_description
1 polymer ?
#
loop_
_entity_poly.entity_id
_entity_poly.type
_entity_poly.pdbx_seq_one_letter_code
_entity_poly.pdbx_strand_id
1 'polypeptide(L)'
;MIRDITIGQYYPAKSVLHRLDPRVKLVGTLLYLISLFLFNSIPGYVMTTLFLIIIIKMSRVPFSFIVRGLKPVIMLLMITVLFNLFLTRDGAVLFHAWIFTITEGGLRTAVYMAIRLIYLIIGSSLMTFTTTPNELTDGIEELLGPLNKIHVPVHEIAMIMSIALRFIPILLEETDKIMKAQIARGADLESGNMIQKAKSMIPILVPLFVSAFRRANDLAMAMEARCYRGGEGRTKMKPLKYHKEDRMAYITVIAYVILVVVG
;
A
#
# COMPACT_ATOMS: atom_id res chain seq x y z
N MET A 1 -8.76 10.61 -19.55
CA MET A 1 -9.16 9.82 -18.38
C MET A 1 -8.07 8.88 -17.81
N ILE A 2 -7.08 8.43 -18.59
CA ILE A 2 -6.03 7.50 -18.09
C ILE A 2 -4.79 8.24 -17.54
N ARG A 3 -4.69 9.55 -17.71
CA ARG A 3 -3.52 10.37 -17.30
C ARG A 3 -3.27 10.50 -15.80
N ASP A 4 -4.23 10.13 -14.96
CA ASP A 4 -4.16 10.31 -13.51
C ASP A 4 -3.83 9.02 -12.74
N ILE A 5 -3.46 7.94 -13.44
CA ILE A 5 -2.99 6.71 -12.79
C ILE A 5 -1.52 6.92 -12.41
N THR A 6 -1.29 7.55 -11.28
CA THR A 6 0.04 7.55 -10.65
C THR A 6 0.30 6.15 -10.09
N ILE A 7 1.22 5.43 -10.74
CA ILE A 7 1.68 4.12 -10.25
C ILE A 7 2.49 4.36 -8.99
N GLY A 8 1.85 4.12 -7.85
CA GLY A 8 2.40 4.37 -6.52
C GLY A 8 2.21 5.83 -6.08
N GLN A 9 1.79 5.99 -4.85
CA GLN A 9 1.63 7.31 -4.21
C GLN A 9 2.96 7.81 -3.58
N TYR A 10 4.10 7.40 -4.15
CA TYR A 10 5.41 7.82 -3.65
C TYR A 10 5.59 9.33 -3.74
N TYR A 11 5.95 9.95 -2.61
CA TYR A 11 6.27 11.38 -2.54
C TYR A 11 7.79 11.58 -2.54
N PRO A 12 8.39 12.14 -3.59
CA PRO A 12 9.84 12.31 -3.68
C PRO A 12 10.33 13.40 -2.71
N ALA A 13 10.72 13.01 -1.50
CA ALA A 13 11.32 13.89 -0.52
C ALA A 13 12.65 13.31 0.01
N LYS A 14 13.59 14.19 0.37
CA LYS A 14 14.84 13.77 1.02
C LYS A 14 14.64 13.80 2.53
N SER A 15 14.23 12.67 3.11
CA SER A 15 14.09 12.51 4.55
C SER A 15 14.80 11.26 5.06
N VAL A 16 14.95 11.15 6.37
CA VAL A 16 15.54 9.97 7.02
C VAL A 16 14.72 8.72 6.67
N LEU A 17 13.39 8.81 6.70
CA LEU A 17 12.51 7.67 6.36
C LEU A 17 12.70 7.18 4.92
N HIS A 18 12.91 8.09 3.97
CA HIS A 18 13.12 7.70 2.57
C HIS A 18 14.42 6.92 2.36
N ARG A 19 15.45 7.17 3.20
CA ARG A 19 16.76 6.51 3.11
C ARG A 19 16.83 5.16 3.81
N LEU A 20 15.86 4.84 4.67
CA LEU A 20 15.82 3.57 5.37
C LEU A 20 15.65 2.40 4.39
N ASP A 21 16.25 1.27 4.74
CA ASP A 21 16.10 0.02 4.01
C ASP A 21 14.61 -0.38 3.93
N PRO A 22 14.10 -0.80 2.75
CA PRO A 22 12.71 -1.22 2.57
C PRO A 22 12.25 -2.32 3.53
N ARG A 23 13.16 -3.22 3.92
CA ARG A 23 12.88 -4.29 4.89
C ARG A 23 12.50 -3.72 6.27
N VAL A 24 13.23 -2.69 6.70
CA VAL A 24 12.96 -2.01 7.98
C VAL A 24 11.62 -1.31 7.97
N LYS A 25 11.29 -0.64 6.86
CA LYS A 25 10.01 0.04 6.67
C LYS A 25 8.85 -0.96 6.70
N LEU A 26 8.98 -2.10 5.98
CA LEU A 26 7.97 -3.16 5.93
C LEU A 26 7.74 -3.78 7.32
N VAL A 27 8.81 -4.26 7.95
CA VAL A 27 8.72 -4.90 9.29
C VAL A 27 8.26 -3.89 10.33
N GLY A 28 8.80 -2.67 10.31
CA GLY A 28 8.40 -1.60 11.23
C GLY A 28 6.93 -1.23 11.10
N THR A 29 6.43 -1.10 9.87
CA THR A 29 5.01 -0.83 9.64
C THR A 29 4.13 -2.01 10.09
N LEU A 30 4.53 -3.24 9.81
CA LEU A 30 3.80 -4.43 10.26
C LEU A 30 3.71 -4.49 11.78
N LEU A 31 4.83 -4.29 12.48
CA LEU A 31 4.87 -4.24 13.95
C LEU A 31 3.99 -3.12 14.51
N TYR A 32 4.05 -1.95 13.88
CA TYR A 32 3.19 -0.82 14.23
C TYR A 32 1.70 -1.18 14.06
N LEU A 33 1.32 -1.76 12.92
CA LEU A 33 -0.08 -2.16 12.65
C LEU A 33 -0.55 -3.19 13.68
N ILE A 34 0.26 -4.20 13.98
CA ILE A 34 -0.06 -5.22 15.00
C ILE A 34 -0.21 -4.57 16.37
N SER A 35 0.69 -3.65 16.75
CA SER A 35 0.66 -3.00 18.05
C SER A 35 -0.67 -2.27 18.32
N LEU A 36 -1.31 -1.69 17.29
CA LEU A 36 -2.59 -0.99 17.43
C LEU A 36 -3.74 -1.89 17.89
N PHE A 37 -3.62 -3.21 17.76
CA PHE A 37 -4.62 -4.17 18.22
C PHE A 37 -4.31 -4.73 19.62
N LEU A 38 -3.09 -4.54 20.12
CA LEU A 38 -2.67 -5.11 21.40
C LEU A 38 -3.09 -4.27 22.60
N PHE A 39 -3.46 -3.01 22.41
CA PHE A 39 -3.81 -2.12 23.52
C PHE A 39 -5.21 -1.49 23.34
N ASN A 40 -5.85 -1.22 24.48
CA ASN A 40 -7.10 -0.46 24.59
C ASN A 40 -7.04 0.62 25.70
N SER A 41 -5.82 0.96 26.12
CA SER A 41 -5.55 1.93 27.17
C SER A 41 -5.36 3.34 26.63
N ILE A 42 -5.79 4.37 27.39
CA ILE A 42 -5.58 5.78 27.04
C ILE A 42 -4.07 6.11 26.88
N PRO A 43 -3.17 5.66 27.78
CA PRO A 43 -1.74 5.87 27.60
C PRO A 43 -1.20 5.34 26.29
N GLY A 44 -1.67 4.15 25.85
CA GLY A 44 -1.28 3.56 24.57
C GLY A 44 -1.65 4.45 23.37
N TYR A 45 -2.83 5.05 23.38
CA TYR A 45 -3.25 6.00 22.33
C TYR A 45 -2.40 7.28 22.34
N VAL A 46 -2.06 7.82 23.52
CA VAL A 46 -1.18 9.00 23.64
C VAL A 46 0.22 8.70 23.10
N MET A 47 0.83 7.56 23.48
CA MET A 47 2.14 7.14 22.97
C MET A 47 2.14 6.95 21.45
N THR A 48 1.10 6.32 20.93
CA THR A 48 0.94 6.11 19.48
C THR A 48 0.80 7.45 18.74
N THR A 49 0.06 8.41 19.30
CA THR A 49 -0.07 9.76 18.73
C THR A 49 1.29 10.46 18.66
N LEU A 50 2.05 10.44 19.76
CA LEU A 50 3.39 11.05 19.81
C LEU A 50 4.33 10.39 18.79
N PHE A 51 4.32 9.06 18.71
CA PHE A 51 5.11 8.31 17.76
C PHE A 51 4.76 8.69 16.30
N LEU A 52 3.47 8.73 15.95
CA LEU A 52 3.02 9.16 14.64
C LEU A 52 3.43 10.59 14.30
N ILE A 53 3.27 11.53 15.23
CA ILE A 53 3.69 12.93 15.03
C ILE A 53 5.19 13.01 14.74
N ILE A 54 6.00 12.26 15.46
CA ILE A 54 7.47 12.21 15.26
C ILE A 54 7.77 11.66 13.86
N ILE A 55 7.16 10.53 13.47
CA ILE A 55 7.39 9.91 12.15
C ILE A 55 6.92 10.81 11.03
N ILE A 56 5.74 11.44 11.14
CA ILE A 56 5.22 12.38 10.13
C ILE A 56 6.20 13.55 9.95
N LYS A 57 6.70 14.15 11.03
CA LYS A 57 7.70 15.23 10.96
C LYS A 57 9.00 14.76 10.31
N MET A 58 9.47 13.55 10.65
CA MET A 58 10.69 12.97 10.08
C MET A 58 10.50 12.61 8.59
N SER A 59 9.31 12.26 8.15
CA SER A 59 9.02 11.89 6.74
C SER A 59 9.10 13.07 5.78
N ARG A 60 8.91 14.31 6.26
CA ARG A 60 8.79 15.54 5.44
C ARG A 60 7.68 15.45 4.39
N VAL A 61 6.71 14.56 4.54
CA VAL A 61 5.53 14.47 3.68
C VAL A 61 4.55 15.56 4.12
N PRO A 62 4.02 16.40 3.21
CA PRO A 62 3.03 17.41 3.54
C PRO A 62 1.77 16.79 4.14
N PHE A 63 1.27 17.36 5.23
CA PHE A 63 0.08 16.86 5.94
C PHE A 63 -1.15 16.75 5.01
N SER A 64 -1.24 17.63 4.01
CA SER A 64 -2.31 17.60 3.02
C SER A 64 -2.35 16.30 2.19
N PHE A 65 -1.19 15.67 1.93
CA PHE A 65 -1.12 14.38 1.25
C PHE A 65 -1.64 13.24 2.15
N ILE A 66 -1.31 13.28 3.44
CA ILE A 66 -1.79 12.30 4.41
C ILE A 66 -3.32 12.38 4.55
N VAL A 67 -3.87 13.60 4.64
CA VAL A 67 -5.33 13.82 4.72
C VAL A 67 -6.04 13.38 3.43
N ARG A 68 -5.43 13.56 2.27
CA ARG A 68 -5.99 13.03 1.02
C ARG A 68 -6.08 11.50 1.02
N GLY A 69 -5.12 10.81 1.64
CA GLY A 69 -5.17 9.36 1.84
C GLY A 69 -6.33 8.89 2.72
N LEU A 70 -6.80 9.76 3.64
CA LEU A 70 -7.97 9.47 4.50
C LEU A 70 -9.30 9.63 3.75
N LYS A 71 -9.37 10.50 2.73
CA LYS A 71 -10.62 10.85 2.05
C LYS A 71 -11.44 9.65 1.55
N PRO A 72 -10.89 8.64 0.85
CA PRO A 72 -11.65 7.49 0.38
C PRO A 72 -12.17 6.60 1.51
N VAL A 73 -11.58 6.69 2.70
CA VAL A 73 -11.92 5.85 3.87
C VAL A 73 -12.86 6.54 4.84
N ILE A 74 -13.12 7.84 4.66
CA ILE A 74 -14.04 8.61 5.54
C ILE A 74 -15.44 7.96 5.58
N MET A 75 -15.93 7.48 4.44
CA MET A 75 -17.23 6.81 4.39
C MET A 75 -17.23 5.53 5.23
N LEU A 76 -16.20 4.69 5.13
CA LEU A 76 -16.05 3.48 5.94
C LEU A 76 -15.94 3.83 7.42
N LEU A 77 -15.16 4.87 7.76
CA LEU A 77 -15.01 5.35 9.14
C LEU A 77 -16.35 5.81 9.70
N MET A 78 -17.13 6.60 8.96
CA MET A 78 -18.47 7.02 9.38
C MET A 78 -19.39 5.82 9.62
N ILE A 79 -19.40 4.85 8.70
CA ILE A 79 -20.20 3.64 8.85
C ILE A 79 -19.77 2.88 10.12
N THR A 80 -18.47 2.68 10.35
CA THR A 80 -17.95 1.96 11.51
C THR A 80 -18.32 2.67 12.81
N VAL A 81 -18.17 3.99 12.88
CA VAL A 81 -18.55 4.79 14.05
C VAL A 81 -20.05 4.67 14.32
N LEU A 82 -20.87 4.79 13.27
CA LEU A 82 -22.33 4.69 13.40
C LEU A 82 -22.75 3.32 13.91
N PHE A 83 -22.20 2.24 13.35
CA PHE A 83 -22.49 0.88 13.79
C PHE A 83 -22.08 0.67 15.25
N ASN A 84 -20.86 1.06 15.64
CA ASN A 84 -20.42 0.89 17.03
C ASN A 84 -21.25 1.72 18.00
N LEU A 85 -21.67 2.93 17.61
CA LEU A 85 -22.49 3.81 18.45
C LEU A 85 -23.87 3.21 18.77
N PHE A 86 -24.49 2.52 17.81
CA PHE A 86 -25.86 2.00 17.94
C PHE A 86 -25.94 0.51 18.26
N LEU A 87 -24.94 -0.30 17.86
CA LEU A 87 -24.96 -1.74 18.13
C LEU A 87 -24.36 -2.10 19.48
N THR A 88 -23.39 -1.33 19.98
CA THR A 88 -22.75 -1.61 21.26
C THR A 88 -23.62 -1.09 22.37
N ARG A 89 -24.16 -1.98 23.21
CA ARG A 89 -25.11 -1.67 24.31
C ARG A 89 -24.48 -1.82 25.68
N ASP A 90 -23.18 -1.61 25.81
CA ASP A 90 -22.46 -1.74 27.06
C ASP A 90 -22.49 -0.43 27.87
N GLY A 91 -22.70 -0.53 29.19
CA GLY A 91 -22.60 0.61 30.10
C GLY A 91 -23.92 1.39 30.30
N ALA A 92 -23.79 2.56 30.93
CA ALA A 92 -24.95 3.43 31.25
C ALA A 92 -25.55 4.03 29.97
N VAL A 93 -26.88 4.11 29.91
CA VAL A 93 -27.59 4.73 28.79
C VAL A 93 -27.46 6.25 28.91
N LEU A 94 -26.79 6.90 27.98
CA LEU A 94 -26.64 8.35 27.93
C LEU A 94 -27.83 9.03 27.25
N PHE A 95 -28.36 8.41 26.20
CA PHE A 95 -29.50 8.95 25.47
C PHE A 95 -30.35 7.82 24.91
N HIS A 96 -31.66 7.91 25.16
CA HIS A 96 -32.66 6.94 24.66
C HIS A 96 -33.67 7.68 23.80
N ALA A 97 -33.67 7.42 22.48
CA ALA A 97 -34.67 7.94 21.57
C ALA A 97 -35.25 6.78 20.75
N TRP A 98 -36.44 6.36 21.12
CA TRP A 98 -37.28 5.35 20.47
C TRP A 98 -36.56 4.05 20.06
N ILE A 99 -35.85 4.03 18.94
CA ILE A 99 -35.10 2.85 18.42
C ILE A 99 -33.60 2.96 18.71
N PHE A 100 -33.09 4.17 18.92
CA PHE A 100 -31.66 4.44 19.08
C PHE A 100 -31.30 4.65 20.55
N THR A 101 -30.45 3.78 21.06
CA THR A 101 -29.90 3.91 22.43
C THR A 101 -28.41 4.16 22.32
N ILE A 102 -27.96 5.31 22.76
CA ILE A 102 -26.54 5.64 22.87
C ILE A 102 -26.10 5.32 24.30
N THR A 103 -25.13 4.42 24.42
CA THR A 103 -24.54 4.03 25.70
C THR A 103 -23.13 4.62 25.85
N GLU A 104 -22.65 4.77 27.06
CA GLU A 104 -21.30 5.24 27.34
C GLU A 104 -20.25 4.32 26.74
N GLY A 105 -20.42 2.99 26.83
CA GLY A 105 -19.56 2.00 26.24
C GLY A 105 -19.55 2.05 24.72
N GLY A 106 -20.75 2.24 24.10
CA GLY A 106 -20.86 2.40 22.65
C GLY A 106 -20.12 3.64 22.14
N LEU A 107 -20.25 4.78 22.83
CA LEU A 107 -19.56 6.02 22.49
C LEU A 107 -18.03 5.84 22.62
N ARG A 108 -17.57 5.26 23.73
CA ARG A 108 -16.15 5.00 23.98
C ARG A 108 -15.55 4.08 22.92
N THR A 109 -16.23 2.98 22.61
CA THR A 109 -15.78 2.02 21.57
C THR A 109 -15.77 2.67 20.19
N ALA A 110 -16.79 3.44 19.83
CA ALA A 110 -16.85 4.17 18.56
C ALA A 110 -15.66 5.13 18.39
N VAL A 111 -15.33 5.91 19.43
CA VAL A 111 -14.19 6.85 19.41
C VAL A 111 -12.87 6.09 19.28
N TYR A 112 -12.66 5.03 20.08
CA TYR A 112 -11.41 4.26 19.99
C TYR A 112 -11.24 3.57 18.64
N MET A 113 -12.31 3.02 18.08
CA MET A 113 -12.28 2.42 16.74
C MET A 113 -12.00 3.47 15.66
N ALA A 114 -12.60 4.66 15.75
CA ALA A 114 -12.32 5.75 14.82
C ALA A 114 -10.84 6.16 14.84
N ILE A 115 -10.28 6.39 16.03
CA ILE A 115 -8.87 6.77 16.21
C ILE A 115 -7.96 5.65 15.68
N ARG A 116 -8.27 4.38 16.00
CA ARG A 116 -7.50 3.23 15.55
C ARG A 116 -7.46 3.13 14.01
N LEU A 117 -8.63 3.28 13.35
CA LEU A 117 -8.68 3.28 11.89
C LEU A 117 -7.87 4.42 11.27
N ILE A 118 -7.95 5.62 11.85
CA ILE A 118 -7.14 6.76 11.41
C ILE A 118 -5.63 6.44 11.52
N TYR A 119 -5.20 5.85 12.64
CA TYR A 119 -3.80 5.49 12.85
C TYR A 119 -3.33 4.40 11.89
N LEU A 120 -4.17 3.37 11.64
CA LEU A 120 -3.89 2.33 10.65
C LEU A 120 -3.65 2.93 9.26
N ILE A 121 -4.53 3.83 8.84
CA ILE A 121 -4.44 4.47 7.52
C ILE A 121 -3.21 5.37 7.44
N ILE A 122 -2.94 6.20 8.45
CA ILE A 122 -1.78 7.09 8.45
C ILE A 122 -0.49 6.27 8.40
N GLY A 123 -0.35 5.24 9.24
CA GLY A 123 0.84 4.40 9.28
C GLY A 123 1.13 3.67 7.97
N SER A 124 0.11 3.03 7.37
CA SER A 124 0.24 2.36 6.08
C SER A 124 0.50 3.34 4.93
N SER A 125 -0.16 4.51 4.93
CA SER A 125 0.06 5.55 3.92
C SER A 125 1.47 6.12 3.98
N LEU A 126 2.03 6.32 5.18
CA LEU A 126 3.42 6.79 5.33
C LEU A 126 4.43 5.84 4.71
N MET A 127 4.23 4.52 4.86
CA MET A 127 5.07 3.53 4.18
C MET A 127 4.98 3.69 2.66
N THR A 128 3.77 3.80 2.13
CA THR A 128 3.53 3.95 0.69
C THR A 128 4.10 5.26 0.13
N PHE A 129 4.03 6.35 0.88
CA PHE A 129 4.60 7.64 0.46
C PHE A 129 6.13 7.69 0.52
N THR A 130 6.75 6.86 1.36
CA THR A 130 8.20 6.88 1.57
C THR A 130 8.95 5.74 0.90
N THR A 131 8.25 4.81 0.23
CA THR A 131 8.85 3.64 -0.41
C THR A 131 8.36 3.50 -1.83
N THR A 132 9.28 3.36 -2.78
CA THR A 132 8.89 3.13 -4.17
C THR A 132 8.40 1.68 -4.37
N PRO A 133 7.51 1.40 -5.35
CA PRO A 133 7.05 0.03 -5.63
C PRO A 133 8.19 -0.96 -5.90
N ASN A 134 9.26 -0.52 -6.56
CA ASN A 134 10.44 -1.36 -6.82
C ASN A 134 11.20 -1.70 -5.53
N GLU A 135 11.44 -0.70 -4.66
CA GLU A 135 12.06 -0.94 -3.34
C GLU A 135 11.20 -1.86 -2.48
N LEU A 136 9.87 -1.72 -2.56
CA LEU A 136 8.94 -2.59 -1.84
C LEU A 136 9.08 -4.05 -2.31
N THR A 137 9.15 -4.27 -3.62
CA THR A 137 9.35 -5.60 -4.21
C THR A 137 10.69 -6.21 -3.76
N ASP A 138 11.78 -5.43 -3.81
CA ASP A 138 13.10 -5.88 -3.36
C ASP A 138 13.11 -6.21 -1.85
N GLY A 139 12.42 -5.40 -1.04
CA GLY A 139 12.27 -5.64 0.39
C GLY A 139 11.48 -6.90 0.71
N ILE A 140 10.39 -7.16 -0.01
CA ILE A 140 9.57 -8.36 0.13
C ILE A 140 10.38 -9.61 -0.28
N GLU A 141 11.11 -9.55 -1.39
CA GLU A 141 11.97 -10.66 -1.85
C GLU A 141 12.97 -11.07 -0.77
N GLU A 142 13.66 -10.10 -0.17
CA GLU A 142 14.64 -10.37 0.88
C GLU A 142 14.01 -10.91 2.17
N LEU A 143 12.86 -10.35 2.58
CA LEU A 143 12.15 -10.81 3.78
C LEU A 143 11.56 -12.21 3.62
N LEU A 144 11.06 -12.52 2.43
CA LEU A 144 10.49 -13.84 2.12
C LEU A 144 11.54 -14.84 1.65
N GLY A 145 12.81 -14.41 1.47
CA GLY A 145 13.92 -15.30 1.08
C GLY A 145 14.01 -16.63 1.82
N PRO A 146 13.80 -16.68 3.16
CA PRO A 146 13.76 -17.93 3.91
C PRO A 146 12.70 -18.95 3.44
N LEU A 147 11.62 -18.48 2.77
CA LEU A 147 10.56 -19.35 2.24
C LEU A 147 11.04 -20.18 1.03
N ASN A 148 12.16 -19.81 0.39
CA ASN A 148 12.79 -20.65 -0.63
C ASN A 148 13.12 -22.06 -0.09
N LYS A 149 13.36 -22.19 1.21
CA LYS A 149 13.63 -23.50 1.85
C LYS A 149 12.43 -24.44 1.84
N ILE A 150 11.22 -23.91 1.72
CA ILE A 150 9.96 -24.66 1.60
C ILE A 150 9.43 -24.68 0.17
N HIS A 151 10.33 -24.51 -0.82
CA HIS A 151 10.05 -24.57 -2.26
C HIS A 151 9.09 -23.48 -2.78
N VAL A 152 8.98 -22.34 -2.10
CA VAL A 152 8.27 -21.17 -2.63
C VAL A 152 9.23 -20.42 -3.54
N PRO A 153 8.92 -20.19 -4.84
CA PRO A 153 9.81 -19.52 -5.79
C PRO A 153 9.77 -17.98 -5.59
N VAL A 154 10.28 -17.51 -4.44
CA VAL A 154 10.21 -16.09 -4.04
C VAL A 154 10.95 -15.19 -5.03
N HIS A 155 12.10 -15.64 -5.51
CA HIS A 155 12.90 -14.88 -6.48
C HIS A 155 12.17 -14.69 -7.80
N GLU A 156 11.54 -15.74 -8.32
CA GLU A 156 10.78 -15.71 -9.57
C GLU A 156 9.57 -14.78 -9.44
N ILE A 157 8.87 -14.83 -8.32
CA ILE A 157 7.74 -13.94 -8.03
C ILE A 157 8.21 -12.47 -8.00
N ALA A 158 9.29 -12.17 -7.29
CA ALA A 158 9.83 -10.81 -7.22
C ALA A 158 10.31 -10.30 -8.59
N MET A 159 10.91 -11.17 -9.40
CA MET A 159 11.30 -10.85 -10.76
C MET A 159 10.09 -10.54 -11.64
N ILE A 160 9.03 -11.36 -11.58
CA ILE A 160 7.79 -11.12 -12.33
C ILE A 160 7.18 -9.78 -11.91
N MET A 161 7.13 -9.48 -10.61
CA MET A 161 6.64 -8.18 -10.10
C MET A 161 7.47 -7.02 -10.62
N SER A 162 8.80 -7.13 -10.62
CA SER A 162 9.70 -6.08 -11.13
C SER A 162 9.52 -5.85 -12.62
N ILE A 163 9.32 -6.92 -13.40
CA ILE A 163 9.02 -6.86 -14.84
C ILE A 163 7.65 -6.19 -15.05
N ALA A 164 6.63 -6.60 -14.28
CA ALA A 164 5.28 -6.03 -14.36
C ALA A 164 5.30 -4.53 -14.07
N LEU A 165 5.94 -4.09 -12.96
CA LEU A 165 6.07 -2.68 -12.60
C LEU A 165 6.75 -1.83 -13.68
N ARG A 166 7.69 -2.41 -14.43
CA ARG A 166 8.35 -1.75 -15.57
C ARG A 166 7.43 -1.66 -16.78
N PHE A 167 6.63 -2.71 -17.05
CA PHE A 167 5.77 -2.74 -18.23
C PHE A 167 4.47 -1.98 -18.07
N ILE A 168 3.96 -1.79 -16.84
CA ILE A 168 2.71 -1.05 -16.61
C ILE A 168 2.74 0.36 -17.25
N PRO A 169 3.77 1.23 -17.04
CA PRO A 169 3.81 2.53 -17.71
C PRO A 169 3.83 2.41 -19.24
N ILE A 170 4.58 1.44 -19.77
CA ILE A 170 4.72 1.22 -21.20
C ILE A 170 3.39 0.79 -21.82
N LEU A 171 2.67 -0.13 -21.15
CA LEU A 171 1.36 -0.59 -21.60
C LEU A 171 0.28 0.50 -21.49
N LEU A 172 0.37 1.39 -20.49
CA LEU A 172 -0.52 2.55 -20.40
C LEU A 172 -0.32 3.51 -21.58
N GLU A 173 0.92 3.82 -21.92
CA GLU A 173 1.23 4.65 -23.10
C GLU A 173 0.77 3.99 -24.41
N GLU A 174 0.95 2.67 -24.53
CA GLU A 174 0.49 1.90 -25.69
C GLU A 174 -1.04 1.92 -25.78
N THR A 175 -1.72 1.74 -24.64
CA THR A 175 -3.20 1.82 -24.57
C THR A 175 -3.70 3.18 -25.03
N ASP A 176 -3.06 4.28 -24.60
CA ASP A 176 -3.42 5.63 -25.04
C ASP A 176 -3.23 5.82 -26.56
N LYS A 177 -2.16 5.26 -27.14
CA LYS A 177 -1.90 5.30 -28.57
C LYS A 177 -2.96 4.52 -29.36
N ILE A 178 -3.24 3.27 -28.93
CA ILE A 178 -4.24 2.41 -29.55
C ILE A 178 -5.62 3.07 -29.47
N MET A 179 -6.00 3.61 -28.31
CA MET A 179 -7.28 4.29 -28.10
C MET A 179 -7.44 5.47 -29.04
N LYS A 180 -6.45 6.35 -29.16
CA LYS A 180 -6.47 7.47 -30.09
C LYS A 180 -6.59 7.02 -31.54
N ALA A 181 -5.90 5.94 -31.92
CA ALA A 181 -5.99 5.38 -33.26
C ALA A 181 -7.39 4.82 -33.56
N GLN A 182 -8.03 4.15 -32.60
CA GLN A 182 -9.37 3.61 -32.75
C GLN A 182 -10.44 4.73 -32.82
N ILE A 183 -10.31 5.77 -32.02
CA ILE A 183 -11.19 6.96 -32.10
C ILE A 183 -11.06 7.61 -33.47
N ALA A 184 -9.84 7.78 -34.00
CA ALA A 184 -9.63 8.33 -35.33
C ALA A 184 -10.23 7.47 -36.46
N ARG A 185 -10.43 6.15 -36.22
CA ARG A 185 -11.12 5.22 -37.11
C ARG A 185 -12.65 5.23 -36.93
N GLY A 186 -13.20 6.11 -36.08
CA GLY A 186 -14.63 6.24 -35.83
C GLY A 186 -15.17 5.30 -34.74
N ALA A 187 -14.30 4.71 -33.92
CA ALA A 187 -14.75 3.90 -32.79
C ALA A 187 -15.37 4.81 -31.71
N ASP A 188 -16.60 4.48 -31.31
CA ASP A 188 -17.29 5.12 -30.19
C ASP A 188 -17.10 4.27 -28.92
N LEU A 189 -16.34 4.82 -27.96
CA LEU A 189 -15.98 4.12 -26.72
C LEU A 189 -16.87 4.50 -25.54
N GLU A 190 -17.68 5.55 -25.67
CA GLU A 190 -18.43 6.14 -24.56
C GLU A 190 -19.94 5.88 -24.64
N SER A 191 -20.49 5.67 -25.84
CA SER A 191 -21.93 5.52 -26.05
C SER A 191 -22.41 4.10 -25.84
N GLY A 192 -23.67 3.96 -25.42
CA GLY A 192 -24.38 2.67 -25.37
C GLY A 192 -24.43 2.00 -24.00
N ASN A 193 -25.09 0.82 -24.00
CA ASN A 193 -25.26 -0.02 -22.82
C ASN A 193 -23.93 -0.66 -22.36
N MET A 194 -23.87 -1.18 -21.13
CA MET A 194 -22.69 -1.86 -20.57
C MET A 194 -22.10 -2.93 -21.50
N ILE A 195 -22.95 -3.71 -22.20
CA ILE A 195 -22.52 -4.76 -23.14
C ILE A 195 -21.89 -4.14 -24.40
N GLN A 196 -22.46 -3.04 -24.90
CA GLN A 196 -21.91 -2.32 -26.06
C GLN A 196 -20.55 -1.68 -25.70
N LYS A 197 -20.42 -1.07 -24.53
CA LYS A 197 -19.16 -0.56 -24.02
C LYS A 197 -18.09 -1.66 -23.88
N ALA A 198 -18.47 -2.83 -23.39
CA ALA A 198 -17.55 -3.97 -23.32
C ALA A 198 -17.09 -4.43 -24.73
N LYS A 199 -17.99 -4.46 -25.71
CA LYS A 199 -17.66 -4.80 -27.10
C LYS A 199 -16.80 -3.75 -27.78
N SER A 200 -17.01 -2.45 -27.50
CA SER A 200 -16.19 -1.37 -28.06
C SER A 200 -14.77 -1.34 -27.50
N MET A 201 -14.50 -2.03 -26.38
CA MET A 201 -13.13 -2.19 -25.86
C MET A 201 -12.34 -3.29 -26.57
N ILE A 202 -12.98 -4.26 -27.26
CA ILE A 202 -12.29 -5.36 -27.94
C ILE A 202 -11.24 -4.86 -28.95
N PRO A 203 -11.53 -3.87 -29.82
CA PRO A 203 -10.54 -3.32 -30.75
C PRO A 203 -9.31 -2.67 -30.09
N ILE A 204 -9.39 -2.36 -28.79
CA ILE A 204 -8.27 -1.86 -28.00
C ILE A 204 -7.52 -3.02 -27.34
N LEU A 205 -8.26 -3.99 -26.79
CA LEU A 205 -7.67 -5.11 -26.07
C LEU A 205 -6.86 -6.03 -26.98
N VAL A 206 -7.36 -6.37 -28.16
CA VAL A 206 -6.68 -7.31 -29.08
C VAL A 206 -5.30 -6.80 -29.49
N PRO A 207 -5.11 -5.56 -30.00
CA PRO A 207 -3.79 -5.05 -30.32
C PRO A 207 -2.88 -4.95 -29.09
N LEU A 208 -3.44 -4.59 -27.93
CA LEU A 208 -2.69 -4.51 -26.67
C LEU A 208 -2.13 -5.87 -26.26
N PHE A 209 -2.94 -6.93 -26.34
CA PHE A 209 -2.49 -8.32 -26.10
C PHE A 209 -1.36 -8.72 -27.06
N VAL A 210 -1.55 -8.49 -28.36
CA VAL A 210 -0.51 -8.82 -29.36
C VAL A 210 0.79 -8.09 -29.06
N SER A 211 0.73 -6.80 -28.69
CA SER A 211 1.90 -6.03 -28.32
C SER A 211 2.56 -6.58 -27.05
N ALA A 212 1.76 -6.91 -26.03
CA ALA A 212 2.26 -7.49 -24.78
C ALA A 212 2.97 -8.84 -24.99
N PHE A 213 2.40 -9.74 -25.80
CA PHE A 213 3.04 -11.01 -26.14
C PHE A 213 4.34 -10.83 -26.92
N ARG A 214 4.37 -9.90 -27.88
CA ARG A 214 5.59 -9.60 -28.63
C ARG A 214 6.70 -9.13 -27.68
N ARG A 215 6.39 -8.21 -26.78
CA ARG A 215 7.35 -7.72 -25.76
C ARG A 215 7.81 -8.82 -24.81
N ALA A 216 6.92 -9.72 -24.42
CA ALA A 216 7.26 -10.86 -23.59
C ALA A 216 8.25 -11.80 -24.32
N ASN A 217 8.04 -12.07 -25.61
CA ASN A 217 8.96 -12.87 -26.42
C ASN A 217 10.32 -12.16 -26.59
N ASP A 218 10.33 -10.86 -26.86
CA ASP A 218 11.57 -10.07 -26.98
C ASP A 218 12.36 -10.09 -25.67
N LEU A 219 11.66 -9.97 -24.52
CA LEU A 219 12.28 -10.08 -23.20
C LEU A 219 12.84 -11.46 -22.94
N ALA A 220 12.09 -12.52 -23.27
CA ALA A 220 12.52 -13.91 -23.09
C ALA A 220 13.80 -14.19 -23.90
N MET A 221 13.84 -13.80 -25.20
CA MET A 221 15.03 -13.92 -26.03
C MET A 221 16.22 -13.12 -25.46
N ALA A 222 15.97 -11.92 -24.95
CA ALA A 222 17.02 -11.12 -24.32
C ALA A 222 17.54 -11.74 -23.01
N MET A 223 16.71 -12.44 -22.26
CA MET A 223 17.11 -13.17 -21.05
C MET A 223 17.93 -14.43 -21.40
N GLU A 224 17.49 -15.17 -22.41
CA GLU A 224 18.23 -16.34 -22.92
C GLU A 224 19.62 -15.93 -23.45
N ALA A 225 19.70 -14.87 -24.23
CA ALA A 225 20.95 -14.34 -24.74
C ALA A 225 21.93 -13.88 -23.62
N ARG A 226 21.39 -13.55 -22.44
CA ARG A 226 22.17 -13.23 -21.22
C ARG A 226 22.41 -14.45 -20.34
N CYS A 227 22.13 -15.65 -20.81
CA CYS A 227 22.31 -16.91 -20.08
C CYS A 227 21.53 -16.96 -18.75
N TYR A 228 20.32 -16.42 -18.73
CA TYR A 228 19.47 -16.52 -17.54
C TYR A 228 19.05 -17.99 -17.30
N ARG A 229 19.35 -18.52 -16.09
CA ARG A 229 19.06 -19.91 -15.68
C ARG A 229 18.27 -20.01 -14.39
N GLY A 230 17.45 -19.00 -14.07
CA GLY A 230 16.70 -18.97 -12.81
C GLY A 230 17.41 -18.19 -11.70
N GLY A 231 16.97 -18.39 -10.46
CA GLY A 231 17.45 -17.64 -9.28
C GLY A 231 18.72 -18.20 -8.64
N GLU A 232 19.07 -19.48 -8.88
CA GLU A 232 20.21 -20.13 -8.24
C GLU A 232 21.55 -19.52 -8.68
N GLY A 233 22.42 -19.20 -7.71
CA GLY A 233 23.75 -18.63 -7.96
C GLY A 233 23.79 -17.19 -8.45
N ARG A 234 22.66 -16.49 -8.47
CA ARG A 234 22.56 -15.10 -8.96
C ARG A 234 22.94 -14.10 -7.87
N THR A 235 23.69 -13.08 -8.24
CA THR A 235 24.02 -11.93 -7.39
C THR A 235 23.24 -10.69 -7.81
N LYS A 236 22.82 -9.86 -6.84
CA LYS A 236 22.17 -8.58 -7.12
C LYS A 236 23.20 -7.50 -7.42
N MET A 237 23.01 -6.69 -8.49
CA MET A 237 23.85 -5.55 -8.79
C MET A 237 23.86 -4.49 -7.67
N LYS A 238 22.74 -4.31 -6.99
CA LYS A 238 22.58 -3.41 -5.85
C LYS A 238 21.97 -4.17 -4.68
N PRO A 239 22.79 -4.92 -3.91
CA PRO A 239 22.27 -5.64 -2.76
C PRO A 239 21.83 -4.65 -1.67
N LEU A 240 20.72 -4.96 -1.00
CA LEU A 240 20.28 -4.20 0.16
C LEU A 240 21.28 -4.41 1.31
N LYS A 241 21.74 -3.31 1.90
CA LYS A 241 22.70 -3.33 3.02
C LYS A 241 22.15 -2.51 4.18
N TYR A 242 22.13 -3.12 5.36
CA TYR A 242 21.74 -2.42 6.58
C TYR A 242 22.76 -1.32 6.95
N HIS A 243 22.26 -0.12 7.15
CA HIS A 243 23.01 1.04 7.65
C HIS A 243 22.79 1.22 9.17
N LYS A 244 23.56 2.14 9.77
CA LYS A 244 23.38 2.48 11.19
C LYS A 244 21.99 3.06 11.47
N GLU A 245 21.44 3.81 10.54
CA GLU A 245 20.09 4.39 10.61
C GLU A 245 19.00 3.32 10.70
N ASP A 246 19.19 2.19 10.01
CA ASP A 246 18.25 1.06 10.00
C ASP A 246 18.18 0.36 11.36
N ARG A 247 19.33 0.18 12.02
CA ARG A 247 19.39 -0.39 13.38
C ARG A 247 18.72 0.51 14.40
N MET A 248 18.93 1.82 14.29
CA MET A 248 18.25 2.80 15.15
C MET A 248 16.73 2.76 14.93
N ALA A 249 16.29 2.64 13.69
CA ALA A 249 14.87 2.53 13.37
C ALA A 249 14.23 1.27 13.97
N TYR A 250 14.90 0.10 13.90
CA TYR A 250 14.44 -1.11 14.58
C TYR A 250 14.32 -0.93 16.09
N ILE A 251 15.36 -0.37 16.73
CA ILE A 251 15.37 -0.10 18.18
C ILE A 251 14.19 0.81 18.54
N THR A 252 13.96 1.87 17.77
CA THR A 252 12.88 2.84 18.02
C THR A 252 11.50 2.17 17.90
N VAL A 253 11.29 1.33 16.87
CA VAL A 253 10.01 0.61 16.69
C VAL A 253 9.80 -0.41 17.80
N ILE A 254 10.83 -1.17 18.18
CA ILE A 254 10.74 -2.16 19.26
C ILE A 254 10.47 -1.46 20.60
N ALA A 255 11.17 -0.37 20.90
CA ALA A 255 10.94 0.43 22.10
C ALA A 255 9.50 0.97 22.14
N TYR A 256 9.01 1.48 21.02
CA TYR A 256 7.62 1.91 20.89
C TYR A 256 6.63 0.77 21.20
N VAL A 257 6.82 -0.41 20.58
CA VAL A 257 5.92 -1.57 20.80
C VAL A 257 5.93 -1.99 22.28
N ILE A 258 7.11 -2.06 22.91
CA ILE A 258 7.23 -2.41 24.34
C ILE A 258 6.49 -1.38 25.20
N LEU A 259 6.71 -0.08 24.96
CA LEU A 259 6.05 0.99 25.72
C LEU A 259 4.53 0.95 25.60
N VAL A 260 4.02 0.63 24.42
CA VAL A 260 2.57 0.58 24.16
C VAL A 260 1.91 -0.69 24.73
N VAL A 261 2.65 -1.81 24.80
CA VAL A 261 2.12 -3.08 25.33
C VAL A 261 2.21 -3.13 26.86
N VAL A 262 3.22 -2.48 27.46
CA VAL A 262 3.42 -2.48 28.92
C VAL A 262 2.62 -1.36 29.62
N GLY A 263 2.34 -0.24 28.94
CA GLY A 263 1.58 0.90 29.46
C GLY A 263 0.12 0.86 29.09
#